data_081987edb99e974c15fbfee2680bb4bb
#
_entry.id   081987edb99e974c15fbfee2680bb4bb
#
_cell.length_a   1.000
_cell.length_b   1.000
_cell.length_c   1.000
_cell.angle_alpha   90.00
_cell.angle_beta   90.00
_cell.angle_gamma   90.00
#
_symmetry.space_group_name_H-M   'P 1'
#
loop_
_entity.id
_entity.type
_entity.pdbx_description
1 polymer ?
#
loop_
_entity_poly.entity_id
_entity_poly.type
_entity_poly.pdbx_seq_one_letter_code
_entity_poly.pdbx_strand_id
1 'polypeptide(L)'
;MTLPIPFPTDQLIERKTSIGAMRDLWIPGSFDYDVFEDKFWGDTLHTLYPAAKTSSGSVTFAEHNENGYLSIVADSGSGNYAGQGLGLQFTGDRGYLAEFIVQLPSAITDFKFECGMSDSDAHAGAINQKAATSTFTATDCAVIVMDTTDDANFAFISAMTGTGVETQDITAHLPILSTTYRIAIRAETDSVSAYINGTQVGGGAHLCNGATKMTPWVFCQARTSSERILLLYKWRVIQPAY
;
A
#
# COMPACT_ATOMS: atom_id res chain seq x y z
N MET A 1 -35.23 7.30 -15.40
CA MET A 1 -34.46 8.45 -14.90
C MET A 1 -34.09 8.12 -13.46
N THR A 2 -32.97 7.45 -13.24
CA THR A 2 -32.47 7.04 -11.93
C THR A 2 -31.64 8.19 -11.37
N LEU A 3 -32.16 8.83 -10.33
CA LEU A 3 -31.36 9.81 -9.59
C LEU A 3 -30.20 9.10 -8.89
N PRO A 4 -28.97 9.54 -9.04
CA PRO A 4 -27.88 9.04 -8.22
C PRO A 4 -28.15 9.52 -6.80
N ILE A 5 -28.42 8.60 -5.90
CA ILE A 5 -28.46 8.88 -4.46
C ILE A 5 -27.00 9.06 -4.07
N PRO A 6 -26.54 10.26 -3.67
CA PRO A 6 -25.21 10.44 -3.14
C PRO A 6 -25.18 9.79 -1.75
N PHE A 7 -24.74 8.56 -1.67
CA PHE A 7 -24.40 7.99 -0.38
C PHE A 7 -23.10 8.69 0.09
N PRO A 8 -23.09 9.27 1.28
CA PRO A 8 -21.84 9.69 1.89
C PRO A 8 -21.04 8.41 2.12
N THR A 9 -20.04 8.20 1.30
CA THR A 9 -19.11 7.05 1.34
C THR A 9 -18.51 6.86 2.73
N ASP A 10 -18.44 7.90 3.52
CA ASP A 10 -17.86 7.90 4.85
C ASP A 10 -18.71 7.17 5.90
N GLN A 11 -20.02 7.19 5.75
CA GLN A 11 -20.92 6.55 6.76
C GLN A 11 -21.11 5.04 6.56
N LEU A 12 -20.86 4.52 5.37
CA LEU A 12 -21.01 3.10 5.07
C LEU A 12 -19.83 2.27 5.54
N ILE A 13 -18.66 2.87 5.60
CA ILE A 13 -17.37 2.21 5.88
C ILE A 13 -17.12 2.14 7.39
N GLU A 14 -17.66 3.07 8.19
CA GLU A 14 -17.40 3.14 9.63
C GLU A 14 -18.07 2.04 10.48
N ARG A 15 -18.97 1.24 9.92
CA ARG A 15 -19.78 0.32 10.74
C ARG A 15 -19.31 -1.11 10.78
N LYS A 16 -18.29 -1.53 10.03
CA LYS A 16 -17.92 -2.95 9.98
C LYS A 16 -16.42 -3.19 9.95
N THR A 17 -15.96 -3.79 11.01
CA THR A 17 -14.56 -4.13 11.30
C THR A 17 -14.14 -5.52 10.79
N SER A 18 -15.03 -6.28 10.15
CA SER A 18 -14.69 -7.60 9.63
C SER A 18 -15.16 -7.79 8.19
N ILE A 19 -14.30 -8.38 7.38
CA ILE A 19 -14.52 -8.70 5.96
C ILE A 19 -15.77 -9.56 5.74
N GLY A 20 -16.08 -10.47 6.67
CA GLY A 20 -17.28 -11.33 6.61
C GLY A 20 -18.59 -10.56 6.73
N ALA A 21 -18.60 -9.45 7.44
CA ALA A 21 -19.82 -8.69 7.72
C ALA A 21 -20.23 -7.75 6.58
N MET A 22 -19.34 -7.44 5.61
CA MET A 22 -19.69 -6.59 4.46
C MET A 22 -20.51 -7.33 3.40
N ARG A 23 -20.41 -8.66 3.33
CA ARG A 23 -21.20 -9.47 2.40
C ARG A 23 -22.69 -9.48 2.72
N ASP A 24 -23.06 -9.22 3.98
CA ASP A 24 -24.45 -9.30 4.45
C ASP A 24 -25.19 -7.96 4.44
N LEU A 25 -24.51 -6.87 4.10
CA LEU A 25 -25.15 -5.57 3.98
C LEU A 25 -25.74 -5.40 2.59
N TRP A 26 -27.03 -5.68 2.47
CA TRP A 26 -27.78 -5.45 1.24
C TRP A 26 -27.95 -3.94 1.00
N ILE A 27 -27.08 -3.35 0.19
CA ILE A 27 -27.20 -1.98 -0.31
C ILE A 27 -27.49 -2.08 -1.80
N PRO A 28 -28.65 -1.60 -2.28
CA PRO A 28 -28.92 -1.56 -3.71
C PRO A 28 -27.81 -0.80 -4.44
N GLY A 29 -27.11 -1.46 -5.36
CA GLY A 29 -25.97 -0.90 -6.08
C GLY A 29 -24.58 -1.21 -5.48
N SER A 30 -24.48 -1.86 -4.30
CA SER A 30 -23.19 -2.26 -3.73
C SER A 30 -22.61 -3.54 -4.34
N PHE A 31 -23.36 -4.20 -5.22
CA PHE A 31 -22.92 -5.40 -5.93
C PHE A 31 -21.89 -5.11 -7.03
N ASP A 32 -21.67 -3.84 -7.32
CA ASP A 32 -20.78 -3.42 -8.40
C ASP A 32 -19.30 -3.32 -7.94
N TYR A 33 -19.02 -3.49 -6.64
CA TYR A 33 -17.66 -3.35 -6.11
C TYR A 33 -17.34 -4.38 -5.03
N ASP A 34 -16.14 -4.96 -5.12
CA ASP A 34 -15.48 -5.68 -4.04
C ASP A 34 -14.73 -4.65 -3.18
N VAL A 35 -15.05 -4.58 -1.89
CA VAL A 35 -14.38 -3.65 -0.97
C VAL A 35 -13.69 -4.45 0.12
N PHE A 36 -12.40 -4.23 0.25
CA PHE A 36 -11.59 -4.66 1.39
C PHE A 36 -11.17 -3.43 2.18
N GLU A 37 -11.44 -3.40 3.48
CA GLU A 37 -10.95 -2.35 4.38
C GLU A 37 -10.56 -2.95 5.72
N ASP A 38 -9.39 -2.56 6.26
CA ASP A 38 -8.98 -2.85 7.62
C ASP A 38 -8.40 -1.58 8.27
N LYS A 39 -8.84 -1.32 9.50
CA LYS A 39 -8.38 -0.23 10.37
C LYS A 39 -7.51 -0.75 11.52
N PHE A 40 -7.20 -2.05 11.50
CA PHE A 40 -6.37 -2.72 12.49
C PHE A 40 -6.84 -2.55 13.94
N TRP A 41 -8.16 -2.55 14.14
CA TRP A 41 -8.76 -2.55 15.47
C TRP A 41 -8.87 -3.98 15.99
N GLY A 42 -8.13 -4.29 17.02
CA GLY A 42 -8.11 -5.63 17.61
C GLY A 42 -6.74 -6.05 18.09
N ASP A 43 -6.65 -7.24 18.64
CA ASP A 43 -5.43 -7.76 19.26
C ASP A 43 -4.69 -8.78 18.38
N THR A 44 -5.29 -9.20 17.26
CA THR A 44 -4.70 -10.23 16.39
C THR A 44 -5.02 -9.98 14.92
N LEU A 45 -4.04 -10.27 14.04
CA LEU A 45 -4.25 -10.29 12.59
C LEU A 45 -5.34 -11.31 12.24
N HIS A 46 -6.25 -10.89 11.40
CA HIS A 46 -7.25 -11.80 10.86
C HIS A 46 -6.56 -12.91 10.06
N THR A 47 -7.13 -14.12 10.06
CA THR A 47 -6.58 -15.30 9.37
C THR A 47 -6.45 -15.15 7.84
N LEU A 48 -7.05 -14.12 7.26
CA LEU A 48 -6.90 -13.80 5.83
C LEU A 48 -5.55 -13.16 5.47
N TYR A 49 -4.81 -12.67 6.47
CA TYR A 49 -3.49 -12.13 6.22
C TYR A 49 -2.49 -13.27 6.07
N PRO A 50 -1.72 -13.31 4.98
CA PRO A 50 -0.59 -14.21 4.89
C PRO A 50 0.44 -13.86 5.95
N ALA A 51 1.34 -14.78 6.24
CA ALA A 51 2.45 -14.51 7.12
C ALA A 51 3.24 -13.29 6.64
N ALA A 52 3.56 -12.40 7.58
CA ALA A 52 4.39 -11.23 7.29
C ALA A 52 5.72 -11.66 6.67
N LYS A 53 6.20 -10.88 5.73
CA LYS A 53 7.52 -11.10 5.10
C LYS A 53 8.57 -10.35 5.89
N THR A 54 9.43 -11.07 6.54
CA THR A 54 10.44 -10.48 7.43
C THR A 54 11.82 -11.12 7.26
N SER A 55 12.85 -10.31 7.45
CA SER A 55 14.21 -10.76 7.71
C SER A 55 14.66 -10.05 8.97
N SER A 56 14.71 -10.76 10.10
CA SER A 56 14.99 -10.19 11.43
C SER A 56 14.13 -8.95 11.76
N GLY A 57 12.90 -8.92 11.26
CA GLY A 57 11.93 -7.87 11.54
C GLY A 57 10.62 -8.48 12.03
N SER A 58 9.64 -7.67 12.32
CA SER A 58 8.33 -8.12 12.77
C SER A 58 7.19 -7.27 12.20
N VAL A 59 6.01 -7.88 12.14
CA VAL A 59 4.75 -7.18 11.90
C VAL A 59 3.82 -7.54 13.05
N THR A 60 3.48 -6.55 13.86
CA THR A 60 2.71 -6.74 15.07
C THR A 60 1.56 -5.73 15.18
N PHE A 61 0.48 -6.14 15.80
CA PHE A 61 -0.55 -5.19 16.23
C PHE A 61 -0.06 -4.37 17.43
N ALA A 62 -0.49 -3.12 17.46
CA ALA A 62 -0.42 -2.36 18.69
C ALA A 62 -1.49 -2.88 19.65
N GLU A 63 -1.06 -3.59 20.67
CA GLU A 63 -1.96 -4.06 21.72
C GLU A 63 -2.72 -2.89 22.35
N HIS A 64 -4.06 -3.02 22.43
CA HIS A 64 -4.96 -2.16 23.19
C HIS A 64 -4.98 -0.66 22.82
N ASN A 65 -4.67 -0.30 21.58
CA ASN A 65 -4.71 1.10 21.19
C ASN A 65 -6.08 1.46 20.58
N GLU A 66 -6.74 2.50 21.11
CA GLU A 66 -8.02 3.02 20.59
C GLU A 66 -7.90 3.46 19.10
N ASN A 67 -6.67 3.75 18.66
CA ASN A 67 -6.32 4.02 17.28
C ASN A 67 -5.55 2.84 16.71
N GLY A 68 -6.22 1.73 16.41
CA GLY A 68 -5.58 0.53 15.89
C GLY A 68 -4.55 0.83 14.78
N TYR A 69 -3.41 0.17 14.84
CA TYR A 69 -2.41 0.20 13.77
C TYR A 69 -1.63 -1.11 13.73
N LEU A 70 -1.08 -1.39 12.59
CA LEU A 70 -0.09 -2.43 12.38
C LEU A 70 1.30 -1.81 12.46
N SER A 71 2.13 -2.29 13.36
CA SER A 71 3.53 -1.91 13.46
C SER A 71 4.36 -2.82 12.57
N ILE A 72 5.02 -2.24 11.58
CA ILE A 72 5.89 -2.93 10.64
C ILE A 72 7.32 -2.52 10.99
N VAL A 73 8.08 -3.44 11.54
CA VAL A 73 9.40 -3.19 12.14
C VAL A 73 10.48 -3.89 11.31
N ALA A 74 11.33 -3.11 10.66
CA ALA A 74 12.62 -3.57 10.17
C ALA A 74 13.64 -3.45 11.31
N ASP A 75 14.06 -4.58 11.86
CA ASP A 75 15.00 -4.65 12.98
C ASP A 75 16.38 -4.08 12.63
N SER A 76 17.18 -3.83 13.65
CA SER A 76 18.55 -3.33 13.50
C SER A 76 19.40 -4.28 12.65
N GLY A 77 19.97 -3.77 11.60
CA GLY A 77 20.81 -4.52 10.65
C GLY A 77 20.59 -4.06 9.22
N SER A 78 21.67 -3.80 8.51
CA SER A 78 21.59 -3.39 7.11
C SER A 78 20.94 -4.49 6.28
N GLY A 79 19.86 -4.12 5.58
CA GLY A 79 19.09 -5.03 4.75
C GLY A 79 17.94 -5.74 5.49
N ASN A 80 17.80 -5.63 6.80
CA ASN A 80 16.67 -6.17 7.53
C ASN A 80 15.37 -5.47 7.10
N TYR A 81 14.29 -6.23 6.99
CA TYR A 81 13.02 -5.74 6.46
C TYR A 81 11.81 -6.38 7.13
N ALA A 82 10.70 -5.70 6.99
CA ALA A 82 9.37 -6.23 7.25
C ALA A 82 8.38 -5.70 6.22
N GLY A 83 7.42 -6.52 5.84
CA GLY A 83 6.36 -6.14 4.91
C GLY A 83 5.10 -6.95 5.13
N GLN A 84 3.97 -6.37 4.77
CA GLN A 84 2.67 -7.01 4.86
C GLN A 84 1.89 -6.82 3.56
N GLY A 85 1.35 -7.90 3.05
CA GLY A 85 0.35 -7.94 2.00
C GLY A 85 -0.93 -8.61 2.47
N LEU A 86 -1.92 -8.69 1.60
CA LEU A 86 -3.21 -9.38 1.84
C LEU A 86 -3.31 -10.71 1.07
N GLY A 87 -2.28 -11.06 0.32
CA GLY A 87 -2.34 -12.10 -0.70
C GLY A 87 -2.81 -11.56 -2.06
N LEU A 88 -2.52 -12.30 -3.11
CA LEU A 88 -2.77 -11.88 -4.49
C LEU A 88 -4.25 -12.05 -4.85
N GLN A 89 -5.02 -10.98 -4.81
CA GLN A 89 -6.48 -11.01 -4.98
C GLN A 89 -7.03 -10.03 -6.02
N PHE A 90 -6.37 -8.88 -6.23
CA PHE A 90 -6.85 -7.78 -7.06
C PHE A 90 -6.17 -7.81 -8.41
N THR A 91 -6.86 -7.37 -9.47
CA THR A 91 -6.30 -7.34 -10.83
C THR A 91 -6.40 -5.95 -11.43
N GLY A 92 -5.40 -5.56 -12.23
CA GLY A 92 -5.33 -4.23 -12.80
C GLY A 92 -6.36 -3.99 -13.91
N ASP A 93 -6.73 -5.03 -14.66
CA ASP A 93 -7.71 -4.96 -15.78
C ASP A 93 -9.11 -4.54 -15.32
N ARG A 94 -9.47 -4.86 -14.10
CA ARG A 94 -10.74 -4.42 -13.49
C ARG A 94 -10.67 -2.99 -12.97
N GLY A 95 -9.50 -2.40 -12.94
CA GLY A 95 -9.24 -1.19 -12.18
C GLY A 95 -9.35 -1.40 -10.67
N TYR A 96 -8.72 -0.54 -9.91
CA TYR A 96 -8.85 -0.51 -8.44
C TYR A 96 -8.51 0.88 -7.89
N LEU A 97 -8.99 1.12 -6.67
CA LEU A 97 -8.51 2.19 -5.81
C LEU A 97 -7.97 1.56 -4.53
N ALA A 98 -6.67 1.68 -4.29
CA ALA A 98 -6.03 1.26 -3.05
C ALA A 98 -5.63 2.50 -2.24
N GLU A 99 -6.05 2.57 -0.98
CA GLU A 99 -5.75 3.66 -0.06
C GLU A 99 -5.07 3.13 1.19
N PHE A 100 -4.10 3.90 1.68
CA PHE A 100 -3.32 3.58 2.86
C PHE A 100 -3.18 4.83 3.73
N ILE A 101 -3.24 4.65 5.05
CA ILE A 101 -2.85 5.67 6.02
C ILE A 101 -1.64 5.13 6.76
N VAL A 102 -0.49 5.72 6.49
CA VAL A 102 0.81 5.28 7.02
C VAL A 102 1.52 6.41 7.74
N GLN A 103 2.23 6.09 8.81
CA GLN A 103 3.12 7.05 9.48
C GLN A 103 4.56 6.61 9.30
N LEU A 104 5.38 7.53 8.81
CA LEU A 104 6.81 7.30 8.67
C LEU A 104 7.51 7.18 10.04
N PRO A 105 8.67 6.50 10.10
CA PRO A 105 9.46 6.40 11.31
C PRO A 105 9.88 7.75 11.90
N SER A 106 10.29 7.73 13.16
CA SER A 106 10.92 8.88 13.83
C SER A 106 12.32 9.22 13.28
N ALA A 107 12.90 8.33 12.47
CA ALA A 107 14.12 8.56 11.71
C ALA A 107 13.95 7.96 10.32
N ILE A 108 14.12 8.78 9.29
CA ILE A 108 13.96 8.39 7.88
C ILE A 108 15.30 8.37 7.11
N THR A 109 16.42 8.55 7.80
CA THR A 109 17.75 8.31 7.24
C THR A 109 18.01 6.81 7.15
N ASP A 110 18.73 6.37 6.11
CA ASP A 110 19.07 4.96 5.92
C ASP A 110 17.85 4.03 5.98
N PHE A 111 16.84 4.37 5.23
CA PHE A 111 15.53 3.76 5.27
C PHE A 111 14.97 3.58 3.86
N LYS A 112 14.30 2.46 3.64
CA LYS A 112 13.48 2.23 2.46
C LYS A 112 12.04 1.95 2.89
N PHE A 113 11.12 2.54 2.18
CA PHE A 113 9.68 2.42 2.36
C PHE A 113 9.01 2.15 1.01
N GLU A 114 8.00 1.29 1.02
CA GLU A 114 7.12 1.07 -0.12
C GLU A 114 5.67 1.00 0.35
N CYS A 115 4.77 1.58 -0.43
CA CYS A 115 3.34 1.53 -0.18
C CYS A 115 2.56 1.58 -1.50
N GLY A 116 1.72 0.58 -1.77
CA GLY A 116 0.94 0.53 -3.00
C GLY A 116 0.43 -0.87 -3.32
N MET A 117 0.50 -1.24 -4.59
CA MET A 117 0.06 -2.54 -5.10
C MET A 117 1.24 -3.27 -5.76
N SER A 118 1.33 -4.58 -5.56
CA SER A 118 2.42 -5.42 -6.10
C SER A 118 1.92 -6.82 -6.39
N ASP A 119 2.42 -7.44 -7.45
CA ASP A 119 2.24 -8.87 -7.72
C ASP A 119 3.26 -9.74 -6.96
N SER A 120 4.20 -9.11 -6.28
CA SER A 120 5.20 -9.77 -5.46
C SER A 120 5.07 -9.33 -4.01
N ASP A 121 4.94 -10.29 -3.13
CA ASP A 121 5.12 -10.18 -1.69
C ASP A 121 6.51 -10.69 -1.25
N ALA A 122 7.48 -10.60 -2.15
CA ALA A 122 8.82 -11.14 -1.95
C ALA A 122 9.62 -10.34 -0.92
N HIS A 123 10.65 -10.98 -0.42
CA HIS A 123 11.46 -10.51 0.69
C HIS A 123 12.15 -9.16 0.46
N ALA A 124 12.45 -8.79 -0.77
CA ALA A 124 13.13 -7.52 -1.07
C ALA A 124 12.19 -6.31 -1.26
N GLY A 125 10.87 -6.51 -1.12
CA GLY A 125 9.86 -5.54 -1.50
C GLY A 125 9.53 -5.63 -3.00
N ALA A 126 8.68 -4.74 -3.51
CA ALA A 126 8.32 -4.66 -4.91
C ALA A 126 9.48 -4.08 -5.75
N ILE A 127 10.16 -3.11 -5.20
CA ILE A 127 11.31 -2.43 -5.80
C ILE A 127 12.57 -2.87 -5.06
N ASN A 128 13.54 -3.42 -5.78
CA ASN A 128 14.82 -3.77 -5.15
C ASN A 128 15.62 -2.52 -4.77
N GLN A 129 15.74 -1.59 -5.72
CA GLN A 129 16.42 -0.32 -5.52
C GLN A 129 15.70 0.79 -6.29
N LYS A 130 15.42 1.91 -5.63
CA LYS A 130 15.06 3.16 -6.27
C LYS A 130 16.33 3.80 -6.85
N ALA A 131 16.27 4.24 -8.08
CA ALA A 131 17.33 4.95 -8.78
C ALA A 131 16.72 5.64 -10.02
N ALA A 132 17.51 6.41 -10.76
CA ALA A 132 17.10 6.93 -12.06
C ALA A 132 16.63 5.80 -13.00
N THR A 133 17.20 4.60 -12.88
CA THR A 133 16.66 3.36 -13.46
C THR A 133 16.48 2.36 -12.32
N SER A 134 15.25 2.26 -11.83
CA SER A 134 14.92 1.38 -10.72
C SER A 134 15.02 -0.09 -11.13
N THR A 135 15.40 -0.93 -10.17
CA THR A 135 15.39 -2.39 -10.31
C THR A 135 14.23 -2.98 -9.53
N PHE A 136 13.60 -4.00 -10.08
CA PHE A 136 12.34 -4.57 -9.62
C PHE A 136 12.51 -6.00 -9.12
N THR A 137 11.76 -6.33 -8.08
CA THR A 137 11.48 -7.71 -7.67
C THR A 137 10.10 -8.11 -8.17
N ALA A 138 9.16 -7.18 -8.16
CA ALA A 138 7.84 -7.36 -8.74
C ALA A 138 7.90 -7.36 -10.27
N THR A 139 7.02 -8.14 -10.90
CA THR A 139 6.80 -8.07 -12.34
C THR A 139 5.81 -6.95 -12.67
N ASP A 140 4.78 -6.82 -11.84
CA ASP A 140 3.75 -5.79 -11.94
C ASP A 140 3.59 -5.09 -10.59
N CYS A 141 3.75 -3.77 -10.57
CA CYS A 141 3.54 -2.98 -9.35
C CYS A 141 3.20 -1.52 -9.66
N ALA A 142 2.59 -0.88 -8.68
CA ALA A 142 2.40 0.57 -8.63
C ALA A 142 2.52 1.02 -7.17
N VAL A 143 3.62 1.66 -6.83
CA VAL A 143 4.00 1.96 -5.44
C VAL A 143 4.57 3.36 -5.29
N ILE A 144 4.30 3.97 -4.13
CA ILE A 144 5.09 5.10 -3.63
C ILE A 144 6.28 4.52 -2.89
N VAL A 145 7.46 4.95 -3.25
CA VAL A 145 8.75 4.49 -2.70
C VAL A 145 9.52 5.67 -2.14
N MET A 146 10.22 5.44 -1.06
CA MET A 146 11.34 6.26 -0.59
C MET A 146 12.49 5.32 -0.33
N ASP A 147 13.68 5.64 -0.84
CA ASP A 147 14.89 4.83 -0.62
C ASP A 147 16.11 5.74 -0.50
N THR A 148 16.61 5.89 0.69
CA THR A 148 17.70 6.82 1.01
C THR A 148 19.06 6.39 0.47
N THR A 149 19.16 5.22 -0.15
CA THR A 149 20.38 4.84 -0.89
C THR A 149 20.49 5.61 -2.21
N ASP A 150 19.40 6.16 -2.72
CA ASP A 150 19.34 7.04 -3.88
C ASP A 150 19.21 8.50 -3.42
N ASP A 151 18.01 8.85 -2.93
CA ASP A 151 17.74 10.14 -2.31
C ASP A 151 16.63 10.02 -1.25
N ALA A 152 16.36 11.10 -0.51
CA ALA A 152 15.36 11.13 0.55
C ALA A 152 13.96 11.55 0.05
N ASN A 153 13.69 11.58 -1.26
CA ASN A 153 12.39 11.96 -1.80
C ASN A 153 11.48 10.74 -1.93
N PHE A 154 10.18 11.00 -1.92
CA PHE A 154 9.23 10.05 -2.45
C PHE A 154 9.37 9.96 -3.97
N ALA A 155 9.13 8.78 -4.51
CA ALA A 155 8.93 8.59 -5.93
C ALA A 155 7.70 7.72 -6.18
N PHE A 156 7.00 7.95 -7.27
CA PHE A 156 6.04 7.01 -7.80
C PHE A 156 6.73 6.11 -8.81
N ILE A 157 6.65 4.81 -8.59
CA ILE A 157 7.24 3.80 -9.45
C ILE A 157 6.16 2.80 -9.84
N SER A 158 6.05 2.54 -11.12
CA SER A 158 5.22 1.46 -11.65
C SER A 158 6.03 0.56 -12.57
N ALA A 159 5.67 -0.70 -12.61
CA ALA A 159 6.24 -1.69 -13.52
C ALA A 159 5.12 -2.51 -14.14
N MET A 160 5.34 -2.95 -15.37
CA MET A 160 4.51 -3.89 -16.09
C MET A 160 5.41 -4.90 -16.79
N THR A 161 5.12 -6.20 -16.59
CA THR A 161 5.90 -7.32 -17.15
C THR A 161 7.42 -7.24 -16.85
N GLY A 162 7.76 -6.76 -15.65
CA GLY A 162 9.15 -6.59 -15.20
C GLY A 162 9.90 -5.43 -15.87
N THR A 163 9.22 -4.65 -16.70
CA THR A 163 9.80 -3.45 -17.30
C THR A 163 9.32 -2.25 -16.52
N GLY A 164 10.23 -1.65 -15.79
CA GLY A 164 9.93 -0.45 -15.01
C GLY A 164 9.69 0.73 -15.90
N VAL A 165 8.68 1.45 -15.56
CA VAL A 165 8.38 2.73 -16.15
C VAL A 165 8.64 3.80 -15.13
N GLU A 166 9.49 4.69 -15.54
CA GLU A 166 9.85 5.95 -14.90
C GLU A 166 9.70 6.04 -13.38
N THR A 167 10.83 6.18 -12.73
CA THR A 167 10.89 6.77 -11.39
C THR A 167 10.49 8.22 -11.51
N GLN A 168 9.29 8.57 -11.05
CA GLN A 168 8.83 9.96 -10.97
C GLN A 168 9.09 10.48 -9.57
N ASP A 169 10.16 11.25 -9.39
CA ASP A 169 10.47 11.88 -8.12
C ASP A 169 9.39 12.92 -7.74
N ILE A 170 8.95 12.83 -6.48
CA ILE A 170 7.89 13.67 -5.95
C ILE A 170 8.51 14.76 -5.08
N THR A 171 8.74 15.92 -5.67
CA THR A 171 9.35 17.07 -4.96
C THR A 171 8.34 17.93 -4.21
N ALA A 172 7.05 17.82 -4.53
CA ALA A 172 5.99 18.59 -3.89
C ALA A 172 5.61 18.08 -2.50
N HIS A 173 5.91 16.82 -2.19
CA HIS A 173 5.62 16.20 -0.91
C HIS A 173 6.88 15.50 -0.40
N LEU A 174 7.65 16.21 0.42
CA LEU A 174 8.85 15.63 1.01
C LEU A 174 8.49 14.69 2.16
N PRO A 175 9.20 13.58 2.34
CA PRO A 175 9.06 12.73 3.50
C PRO A 175 9.45 13.50 4.78
N ILE A 176 8.57 13.49 5.76
CA ILE A 176 8.79 14.11 7.06
C ILE A 176 8.67 13.03 8.13
N LEU A 177 9.65 12.95 9.02
CA LEU A 177 9.67 11.98 10.10
C LEU A 177 8.43 12.08 11.00
N SER A 178 7.97 10.96 11.52
CA SER A 178 6.78 10.85 12.38
C SER A 178 5.50 11.45 11.81
N THR A 179 5.44 11.64 10.48
CA THR A 179 4.29 12.26 9.81
C THR A 179 3.43 11.19 9.18
N THR A 180 2.11 11.36 9.34
CA THR A 180 1.11 10.48 8.73
C THR A 180 0.76 10.97 7.33
N TYR A 181 0.78 10.04 6.37
CA TYR A 181 0.42 10.26 4.99
C TYR A 181 -0.79 9.41 4.61
N ARG A 182 -1.69 10.00 3.84
CA ARG A 182 -2.70 9.26 3.08
C ARG A 182 -2.15 9.03 1.68
N ILE A 183 -1.84 7.79 1.36
CA ILE A 183 -1.36 7.37 0.05
C ILE A 183 -2.49 6.66 -0.68
N ALA A 184 -2.69 6.97 -1.95
CA ALA A 184 -3.63 6.23 -2.78
C ALA A 184 -3.02 5.91 -4.14
N ILE A 185 -3.32 4.69 -4.63
CA ILE A 185 -3.00 4.24 -5.98
C ILE A 185 -4.33 3.92 -6.67
N ARG A 186 -4.56 4.53 -7.82
CA ARG A 186 -5.73 4.29 -8.65
C ARG A 186 -5.29 3.71 -9.99
N ALA A 187 -5.74 2.51 -10.27
CA ALA A 187 -5.61 1.91 -11.59
C ALA A 187 -6.93 2.03 -12.35
N GLU A 188 -6.85 2.42 -13.60
CA GLU A 188 -7.91 2.43 -14.59
C GLU A 188 -7.45 1.57 -15.78
N THR A 189 -8.34 1.32 -16.74
CA THR A 189 -8.06 0.43 -17.89
C THR A 189 -6.77 0.78 -18.63
N ASP A 190 -6.42 2.06 -18.74
CA ASP A 190 -5.28 2.52 -19.55
C ASP A 190 -4.30 3.40 -18.78
N SER A 191 -4.45 3.52 -17.46
CA SER A 191 -3.58 4.39 -16.68
C SER A 191 -3.52 3.99 -15.22
N VAL A 192 -2.44 4.40 -14.57
CA VAL A 192 -2.29 4.34 -13.12
C VAL A 192 -1.93 5.72 -12.59
N SER A 193 -2.46 6.10 -11.45
CA SER A 193 -2.22 7.38 -10.80
C SER A 193 -1.92 7.19 -9.33
N ALA A 194 -1.02 8.01 -8.79
CA ALA A 194 -0.64 8.02 -7.40
C ALA A 194 -0.98 9.36 -6.74
N TYR A 195 -1.41 9.30 -5.50
CA TYR A 195 -1.82 10.46 -4.72
C TYR A 195 -1.17 10.42 -3.34
N ILE A 196 -0.74 11.59 -2.87
CA ILE A 196 -0.34 11.82 -1.47
C ILE A 196 -1.22 12.92 -0.90
N ASN A 197 -1.89 12.65 0.22
CA ASN A 197 -2.79 13.58 0.91
C ASN A 197 -3.86 14.20 -0.03
N GLY A 198 -4.34 13.40 -0.99
CA GLY A 198 -5.37 13.80 -1.96
C GLY A 198 -4.84 14.55 -3.19
N THR A 199 -3.56 14.90 -3.24
CA THR A 199 -2.93 15.53 -4.40
C THR A 199 -2.32 14.46 -5.30
N GLN A 200 -2.63 14.49 -6.60
CA GLN A 200 -1.97 13.61 -7.57
C GLN A 200 -0.49 13.98 -7.68
N VAL A 201 0.37 12.98 -7.52
CA VAL A 201 1.82 13.16 -7.46
C VAL A 201 2.57 12.38 -8.54
N GLY A 202 1.88 11.47 -9.19
CA GLY A 202 2.44 10.67 -10.28
C GLY A 202 1.34 10.01 -11.09
N GLY A 203 1.70 9.45 -12.21
CA GLY A 203 0.79 8.72 -13.08
C GLY A 203 1.30 8.64 -14.52
N GLY A 204 0.75 7.71 -15.27
CA GLY A 204 1.10 7.50 -16.66
C GLY A 204 0.26 6.42 -17.33
N ALA A 205 0.52 6.21 -18.61
CA ALA A 205 -0.15 5.21 -19.44
C ALA A 205 0.34 3.78 -19.22
N HIS A 206 1.04 3.52 -18.11
CA HIS A 206 1.57 2.21 -17.83
C HIS A 206 0.69 1.46 -16.85
N LEU A 207 0.21 0.35 -17.30
CA LEU A 207 -0.71 -0.51 -16.61
C LEU A 207 0.07 -1.49 -15.74
N CYS A 208 -0.39 -1.64 -14.51
CA CYS A 208 -0.18 -2.92 -13.84
C CYS A 208 -0.95 -3.95 -14.68
N ASN A 209 -0.28 -4.93 -15.21
CA ASN A 209 -0.77 -5.83 -16.25
C ASN A 209 -2.15 -6.39 -15.93
N GLY A 210 -3.05 -6.35 -16.92
CA GLY A 210 -4.48 -6.61 -16.78
C GLY A 210 -4.88 -7.79 -15.92
N ALA A 211 -4.39 -8.99 -16.20
CA ALA A 211 -4.81 -10.21 -15.52
C ALA A 211 -3.91 -10.61 -14.33
N THR A 212 -2.80 -9.92 -14.10
CA THR A 212 -1.91 -10.23 -12.99
C THR A 212 -2.56 -9.90 -11.66
N LYS A 213 -2.59 -10.88 -10.78
CA LYS A 213 -3.12 -10.68 -9.42
C LYS A 213 -2.11 -9.94 -8.57
N MET A 214 -2.59 -8.91 -7.89
CA MET A 214 -1.81 -8.06 -7.00
C MET A 214 -2.33 -8.08 -5.57
N THR A 215 -1.50 -7.66 -4.66
CA THR A 215 -1.81 -7.44 -3.26
C THR A 215 -1.58 -5.97 -2.89
N PRO A 216 -2.39 -5.37 -2.00
CA PRO A 216 -1.96 -4.17 -1.30
C PRO A 216 -0.68 -4.51 -0.53
N TRP A 217 0.31 -3.63 -0.62
CA TRP A 217 1.66 -3.88 -0.13
C TRP A 217 2.17 -2.70 0.67
N VAL A 218 2.65 -2.97 1.88
CA VAL A 218 3.37 -1.99 2.70
C VAL A 218 4.63 -2.65 3.24
N PHE A 219 5.75 -1.96 3.10
CA PHE A 219 7.07 -2.53 3.37
C PHE A 219 8.02 -1.48 3.92
N CYS A 220 8.90 -1.88 4.83
CA CYS A 220 10.03 -1.09 5.26
C CYS A 220 11.30 -1.93 5.35
N GLN A 221 12.44 -1.28 5.13
CA GLN A 221 13.76 -1.88 5.24
C GLN A 221 14.74 -0.91 5.88
N ALA A 222 15.54 -1.41 6.81
CA ALA A 222 16.68 -0.70 7.36
C ALA A 222 17.85 -0.77 6.36
N ARG A 223 18.44 0.37 6.05
CA ARG A 223 19.64 0.47 5.18
C ARG A 223 20.93 0.48 5.98
N THR A 224 20.84 0.61 7.29
CA THR A 224 21.96 0.53 8.25
C THR A 224 21.57 -0.30 9.47
N SER A 225 22.39 -0.27 10.51
CA SER A 225 22.19 -1.02 11.76
C SER A 225 21.16 -0.40 12.72
N SER A 226 20.24 0.42 12.25
CA SER A 226 19.23 1.05 13.09
C SER A 226 17.83 0.53 12.76
N GLU A 227 17.08 0.19 13.79
CA GLU A 227 15.67 -0.20 13.66
C GLU A 227 14.84 0.91 13.00
N ARG A 228 13.87 0.49 12.20
CA ARG A 228 12.89 1.38 11.55
C ARG A 228 11.49 0.85 11.76
N ILE A 229 10.61 1.71 12.30
CA ILE A 229 9.23 1.35 12.62
C ILE A 229 8.29 2.18 11.77
N LEU A 230 7.55 1.52 10.90
CA LEU A 230 6.49 2.09 10.10
C LEU A 230 5.14 1.72 10.73
N LEU A 231 4.21 2.67 10.83
CA LEU A 231 2.87 2.41 11.34
C LEU A 231 1.86 2.45 10.19
N LEU A 232 1.06 1.42 10.06
CA LEU A 232 -0.05 1.34 9.11
C LEU A 232 -1.36 1.39 9.90
N TYR A 233 -2.08 2.51 9.81
CA TYR A 233 -3.36 2.73 10.51
C TYR A 233 -4.57 2.19 9.76
N LYS A 234 -4.46 2.16 8.44
CA LYS A 234 -5.56 1.75 7.57
C LYS A 234 -5.02 1.36 6.21
N TRP A 235 -5.63 0.35 5.63
CA TRP A 235 -5.66 0.19 4.19
C TRP A 235 -7.07 -0.16 3.69
N ARG A 236 -7.33 0.20 2.45
CA ARG A 236 -8.57 -0.09 1.78
C ARG A 236 -8.31 -0.35 0.30
N VAL A 237 -8.90 -1.39 -0.24
CA VAL A 237 -8.93 -1.62 -1.69
C VAL A 237 -10.37 -1.74 -2.14
N ILE A 238 -10.70 -1.00 -3.18
CA ILE A 238 -11.99 -1.04 -3.86
C ILE A 238 -11.72 -1.46 -5.29
N GLN A 239 -12.41 -2.50 -5.74
CA GLN A 239 -12.33 -3.00 -7.12
C GLN A 239 -13.74 -3.26 -7.64
N PRO A 240 -14.09 -2.94 -8.92
CA PRO A 240 -15.36 -3.34 -9.50
C PRO A 240 -15.57 -4.85 -9.40
N ALA A 241 -16.76 -5.27 -8.96
CA ALA A 241 -17.18 -6.67 -9.01
C ALA A 241 -17.48 -7.06 -10.47
N TYR A 242 -17.42 -8.35 -10.81
CA TYR A 242 -17.82 -8.85 -12.14
C TYR A 242 -19.33 -8.83 -12.31
#